data_b0bc1bdadc1bded200419d8d18a8b996
#
_entry.id   b0bc1bdadc1bded200419d8d18a8b996
#
_cell.length_a   1.000
_cell.length_b   1.000
_cell.length_c   1.000
_cell.angle_alpha   90.00
_cell.angle_beta   90.00
_cell.angle_gamma   90.00
#
_symmetry.space_group_name_H-M   'P 1'
#
loop_
_entity.id
_entity.type
_entity.pdbx_description
1 polymer ?
#
loop_
_entity_poly.entity_id
_entity_poly.type
_entity_poly.pdbx_seq_one_letter_code
_entity_poly.pdbx_strand_id
1 'polypeptide(L)'
;VISFSIDKYCYVNLRKLLPYFGSKYRISWSLIEEVSSLEEITHPSIKACIEYLKVKDGLEINTVGDLPARSGLGSSSSFTAGMLAALYTYKKTPFTKSRIANDTIKVEQSILKENVGLQDQIQVCLGGFNLTTIFEDATYSTLSLNNTSKFVNDIDQSLVLVYSGITRISSDIHELHKMEVTEEIKNKSLNKINLIANQFSEYLIKHEANFDIFT
;
A
#
# COMPACT_ATOMS: atom_id res chain seq x y z
N VAL A 1 15.13 -3.31 0.23
CA VAL A 1 14.23 -2.93 -0.87
C VAL A 1 14.44 -1.46 -1.21
N ILE A 2 14.47 -1.14 -2.49
CA ILE A 2 14.50 0.24 -2.98
C ILE A 2 13.16 0.48 -3.66
N SER A 3 12.50 1.54 -3.30
CA SER A 3 11.15 1.86 -3.78
C SER A 3 10.94 3.38 -3.89
N PHE A 4 10.06 3.77 -4.78
CA PHE A 4 9.64 5.17 -4.93
C PHE A 4 8.15 5.25 -5.25
N SER A 5 7.54 6.36 -4.86
CA SER A 5 6.15 6.65 -5.19
C SER A 5 6.07 7.46 -6.48
N ILE A 6 4.99 7.24 -7.22
CA ILE A 6 4.67 7.97 -8.45
C ILE A 6 3.53 8.96 -8.18
N ASP A 7 3.36 9.96 -9.05
CA ASP A 7 2.29 10.96 -8.97
C ASP A 7 0.95 10.38 -9.47
N LYS A 8 0.51 9.30 -8.81
CA LYS A 8 -0.79 8.65 -9.01
C LYS A 8 -1.38 8.28 -7.66
N TYR A 9 -2.66 8.58 -7.47
CA TYR A 9 -3.30 8.56 -6.17
C TYR A 9 -4.53 7.67 -6.13
N CYS A 10 -4.83 7.21 -4.93
CA CYS A 10 -6.10 6.64 -4.54
C CYS A 10 -6.79 7.61 -3.59
N TYR A 11 -8.00 8.01 -3.93
CA TYR A 11 -8.80 8.97 -3.16
C TYR A 11 -9.90 8.23 -2.41
N VAL A 12 -10.02 8.50 -1.12
CA VAL A 12 -11.09 7.98 -0.28
C VAL A 12 -11.84 9.15 0.35
N ASN A 13 -13.10 9.33 -0.04
CA ASN A 13 -13.99 10.30 0.57
C ASN A 13 -14.92 9.57 1.54
N LEU A 14 -15.01 10.07 2.77
CA LEU A 14 -15.79 9.44 3.83
C LEU A 14 -16.57 10.48 4.59
N ARG A 15 -17.88 10.22 4.80
CA ARG A 15 -18.73 11.00 5.70
C ARG A 15 -19.68 10.12 6.49
N LYS A 16 -20.25 10.68 7.57
CA LYS A 16 -21.34 10.04 8.30
C LYS A 16 -22.58 9.97 7.41
N LEU A 17 -23.16 8.78 7.30
CA LEU A 17 -24.47 8.58 6.72
C LEU A 17 -25.52 8.59 7.84
N LEU A 18 -26.50 9.47 7.70
CA LEU A 18 -27.53 9.61 8.73
C LEU A 18 -28.67 8.59 8.52
N PRO A 19 -29.34 8.13 9.60
CA PRO A 19 -30.31 7.03 9.53
C PRO A 19 -31.48 7.25 8.58
N TYR A 20 -31.83 8.51 8.29
CA TYR A 20 -32.97 8.82 7.41
C TYR A 20 -32.71 8.49 5.92
N PHE A 21 -31.51 8.09 5.56
CA PHE A 21 -31.20 7.62 4.18
C PHE A 21 -31.64 6.16 3.90
N GLY A 22 -32.12 5.44 4.92
CA GLY A 22 -32.67 4.09 4.77
C GLY A 22 -31.63 2.97 4.76
N SER A 23 -30.36 3.27 4.47
CA SER A 23 -29.23 2.34 4.55
C SER A 23 -28.21 2.78 5.60
N LYS A 24 -27.45 1.85 6.16
CA LYS A 24 -26.37 2.17 7.09
C LYS A 24 -25.05 2.47 6.36
N TYR A 25 -24.81 1.80 5.26
CA TYR A 25 -23.62 2.01 4.44
C TYR A 25 -24.04 2.28 3.00
N ARG A 26 -23.43 3.32 2.42
CA ARG A 26 -23.49 3.61 0.99
C ARG A 26 -22.05 3.70 0.49
N ILE A 27 -21.67 2.78 -0.40
CA ILE A 27 -20.28 2.60 -0.80
C ILE A 27 -20.21 2.64 -2.33
N SER A 28 -19.36 3.49 -2.87
CA SER A 28 -19.07 3.59 -4.30
C SER A 28 -17.60 3.30 -4.56
N TRP A 29 -17.35 2.28 -5.36
CA TRP A 29 -16.04 1.88 -5.86
C TRP A 29 -16.19 1.48 -7.33
N SER A 30 -15.77 0.30 -7.81
CA SER A 30 -16.19 -0.21 -9.12
C SER A 30 -17.66 -0.71 -9.15
N LEU A 31 -18.24 -0.88 -7.97
CA LEU A 31 -19.65 -1.19 -7.74
C LEU A 31 -20.26 -0.13 -6.83
N ILE A 32 -21.61 -0.08 -6.79
CA ILE A 32 -22.36 0.72 -5.84
C ILE A 32 -23.08 -0.25 -4.90
N GLU A 33 -22.84 -0.07 -3.59
CA GLU A 33 -23.46 -0.87 -2.54
C GLU A 33 -24.26 0.04 -1.62
N GLU A 34 -25.52 -0.32 -1.36
CA GLU A 34 -26.35 0.26 -0.30
C GLU A 34 -26.83 -0.85 0.61
N VAL A 35 -26.28 -0.93 1.81
CA VAL A 35 -26.49 -2.05 2.72
C VAL A 35 -26.80 -1.59 4.14
N SER A 36 -27.47 -2.45 4.91
CA SER A 36 -27.97 -2.14 6.26
C SER A 36 -27.05 -2.63 7.37
N SER A 37 -26.11 -3.52 7.06
CA SER A 37 -25.19 -4.08 8.04
C SER A 37 -23.75 -4.15 7.49
N LEU A 38 -22.77 -4.28 8.39
CA LEU A 38 -21.36 -4.42 8.03
C LEU A 38 -21.09 -5.74 7.31
N GLU A 39 -21.83 -6.78 7.66
CA GLU A 39 -21.71 -8.12 7.12
C GLU A 39 -22.04 -8.18 5.63
N GLU A 40 -22.98 -7.33 5.19
CA GLU A 40 -23.46 -7.24 3.81
C GLU A 40 -22.47 -6.52 2.87
N ILE A 41 -21.46 -5.78 3.43
CA ILE A 41 -20.44 -5.13 2.60
C ILE A 41 -19.64 -6.18 1.86
N THR A 42 -19.61 -6.09 0.53
CA THR A 42 -18.92 -7.05 -0.33
C THR A 42 -17.43 -6.73 -0.51
N HIS A 43 -17.04 -5.44 -0.41
CA HIS A 43 -15.63 -5.05 -0.53
C HIS A 43 -14.84 -5.44 0.73
N PRO A 44 -13.91 -6.42 0.64
CA PRO A 44 -13.28 -7.01 1.82
C PRO A 44 -12.45 -6.01 2.62
N SER A 45 -11.65 -5.16 1.95
CA SER A 45 -10.78 -4.20 2.65
C SER A 45 -11.59 -3.09 3.33
N ILE A 46 -12.72 -2.62 2.77
CA ILE A 46 -13.61 -1.65 3.41
C ILE A 46 -14.17 -2.24 4.70
N LYS A 47 -14.75 -3.44 4.60
CA LYS A 47 -15.29 -4.16 5.74
C LYS A 47 -14.25 -4.35 6.85
N ALA A 48 -13.07 -4.85 6.48
CA ALA A 48 -11.97 -5.10 7.41
C ALA A 48 -11.49 -3.82 8.11
N CYS A 49 -11.35 -2.70 7.39
CA CYS A 49 -10.92 -1.42 7.98
C CYS A 49 -11.95 -0.86 8.96
N ILE A 50 -13.25 -0.91 8.62
CA ILE A 50 -14.34 -0.45 9.51
C ILE A 50 -14.35 -1.28 10.79
N GLU A 51 -14.25 -2.61 10.67
CA GLU A 51 -14.22 -3.56 11.79
C GLU A 51 -12.98 -3.36 12.65
N TYR A 52 -11.80 -3.27 12.03
CA TYR A 52 -10.52 -3.05 12.72
C TYR A 52 -10.54 -1.80 13.60
N LEU A 53 -11.04 -0.69 13.07
CA LEU A 53 -11.14 0.58 13.80
C LEU A 53 -12.42 0.68 14.65
N LYS A 54 -13.28 -0.34 14.65
CA LYS A 54 -14.51 -0.44 15.44
C LYS A 54 -15.43 0.77 15.24
N VAL A 55 -15.61 1.20 13.98
CA VAL A 55 -16.52 2.29 13.65
C VAL A 55 -17.94 1.75 13.60
N LYS A 56 -18.84 2.32 14.40
CA LYS A 56 -20.24 1.87 14.53
C LYS A 56 -21.24 2.73 13.77
N ASP A 57 -20.82 3.92 13.37
CA ASP A 57 -21.66 4.85 12.62
C ASP A 57 -22.00 4.31 11.23
N GLY A 58 -23.11 4.77 10.68
CA GLY A 58 -23.39 4.66 9.27
C GLY A 58 -22.41 5.53 8.46
N LEU A 59 -21.92 5.01 7.34
CA LEU A 59 -20.91 5.68 6.53
C LEU A 59 -21.31 5.75 5.06
N GLU A 60 -21.04 6.89 4.45
CA GLU A 60 -20.97 7.01 3.00
C GLU A 60 -19.50 7.11 2.60
N ILE A 61 -19.08 6.20 1.70
CA ILE A 61 -17.70 6.02 1.28
C ILE A 61 -17.66 6.05 -0.24
N ASN A 62 -16.83 6.91 -0.80
CA ASN A 62 -16.59 7.00 -2.24
C ASN A 62 -15.09 6.88 -2.50
N THR A 63 -14.71 5.99 -3.41
CA THR A 63 -13.31 5.74 -3.74
C THR A 63 -13.06 5.92 -5.23
N VAL A 64 -11.98 6.60 -5.56
CA VAL A 64 -11.53 6.85 -6.93
C VAL A 64 -10.03 6.64 -6.99
N GLY A 65 -9.53 6.01 -8.05
CA GLY A 65 -8.11 5.81 -8.28
C GLY A 65 -7.67 6.31 -9.64
N ASP A 66 -6.49 6.92 -9.71
CA ASP A 66 -5.87 7.35 -10.97
C ASP A 66 -5.39 6.16 -11.82
N LEU A 67 -5.22 5.00 -11.19
CA LEU A 67 -4.76 3.77 -11.84
C LEU A 67 -5.79 2.66 -11.68
N PRO A 68 -5.86 1.74 -12.67
CA PRO A 68 -6.70 0.56 -12.54
C PRO A 68 -6.30 -0.29 -11.32
N ALA A 69 -7.27 -0.91 -10.68
CA ALA A 69 -7.00 -1.93 -9.68
C ALA A 69 -6.16 -3.07 -10.29
N ARG A 70 -5.33 -3.72 -9.48
CA ARG A 70 -4.47 -4.84 -9.90
C ARG A 70 -3.45 -4.46 -10.99
N SER A 71 -3.00 -3.22 -11.00
CA SER A 71 -1.96 -2.73 -11.91
C SER A 71 -0.53 -3.17 -11.54
N GLY A 72 -0.34 -3.78 -10.36
CA GLY A 72 0.98 -4.15 -9.83
C GLY A 72 1.78 -2.97 -9.27
N LEU A 73 1.13 -1.84 -9.01
CA LEU A 73 1.74 -0.61 -8.51
C LEU A 73 1.29 -0.28 -7.08
N GLY A 74 1.04 -1.28 -6.24
CA GLY A 74 0.62 -1.09 -4.85
C GLY A 74 -0.80 -0.53 -4.68
N SER A 75 -1.67 -0.66 -5.70
CA SER A 75 -3.01 -0.06 -5.68
C SER A 75 -3.89 -0.61 -4.54
N SER A 76 -3.77 -1.89 -4.18
CA SER A 76 -4.50 -2.49 -3.05
C SER A 76 -4.09 -1.85 -1.73
N SER A 77 -2.78 -1.79 -1.48
CA SER A 77 -2.24 -1.20 -0.25
C SER A 77 -2.49 0.30 -0.17
N SER A 78 -2.46 1.02 -1.31
CA SER A 78 -2.86 2.44 -1.36
C SER A 78 -4.32 2.63 -0.95
N PHE A 79 -5.19 1.74 -1.40
CA PHE A 79 -6.61 1.76 -1.03
C PHE A 79 -6.79 1.50 0.46
N THR A 80 -6.19 0.44 1.01
CA THR A 80 -6.29 0.07 2.43
C THR A 80 -5.73 1.18 3.32
N ALA A 81 -4.57 1.74 2.97
CA ALA A 81 -3.95 2.86 3.68
C ALA A 81 -4.82 4.12 3.65
N GLY A 82 -5.35 4.47 2.47
CA GLY A 82 -6.27 5.60 2.31
C GLY A 82 -7.55 5.44 3.13
N MET A 83 -8.11 4.23 3.14
CA MET A 83 -9.30 3.91 3.93
C MET A 83 -9.05 4.03 5.44
N LEU A 84 -7.92 3.51 5.94
CA LEU A 84 -7.52 3.66 7.34
C LEU A 84 -7.31 5.13 7.71
N ALA A 85 -6.59 5.90 6.87
CA ALA A 85 -6.36 7.32 7.11
C ALA A 85 -7.67 8.12 7.17
N ALA A 86 -8.62 7.84 6.25
CA ALA A 86 -9.93 8.47 6.25
C ALA A 86 -10.73 8.12 7.52
N LEU A 87 -10.72 6.87 7.96
CA LEU A 87 -11.39 6.43 9.19
C LEU A 87 -10.74 7.02 10.46
N TYR A 88 -9.42 7.11 10.53
CA TYR A 88 -8.72 7.79 11.63
C TYR A 88 -9.10 9.27 11.71
N THR A 89 -9.11 9.94 10.55
CA THR A 89 -9.53 11.34 10.45
C THR A 89 -10.99 11.50 10.90
N TYR A 90 -11.89 10.64 10.43
CA TYR A 90 -13.28 10.62 10.84
C TYR A 90 -13.46 10.46 12.36
N LYS A 91 -12.68 9.56 12.97
CA LYS A 91 -12.66 9.34 14.42
C LYS A 91 -11.95 10.46 15.20
N LYS A 92 -11.37 11.44 14.53
CA LYS A 92 -10.51 12.48 15.15
C LYS A 92 -9.37 11.89 15.98
N THR A 93 -8.83 10.75 15.56
CA THR A 93 -7.72 10.06 16.21
C THR A 93 -6.42 10.42 15.48
N PRO A 94 -5.44 11.04 16.12
CA PRO A 94 -4.14 11.33 15.51
C PRO A 94 -3.43 10.05 15.05
N PHE A 95 -2.74 10.14 13.94
CA PHE A 95 -1.94 9.06 13.39
C PHE A 95 -0.66 9.57 12.72
N THR A 96 0.32 8.71 12.60
CA THR A 96 1.55 8.92 11.83
C THR A 96 1.53 8.07 10.56
N LYS A 97 2.38 8.38 9.59
CA LYS A 97 2.56 7.56 8.39
C LYS A 97 2.95 6.12 8.74
N SER A 98 3.89 5.95 9.69
CA SER A 98 4.32 4.63 10.17
C SER A 98 3.17 3.85 10.81
N ARG A 99 2.28 4.51 11.56
CA ARG A 99 1.11 3.85 12.12
C ARG A 99 0.18 3.34 11.03
N ILE A 100 -0.13 4.15 10.02
CA ILE A 100 -0.95 3.70 8.89
C ILE A 100 -0.28 2.53 8.17
N ALA A 101 1.04 2.57 7.94
CA ALA A 101 1.76 1.46 7.32
C ALA A 101 1.61 0.16 8.11
N ASN A 102 1.84 0.20 9.42
CA ASN A 102 1.71 -0.97 10.31
C ASN A 102 0.27 -1.49 10.38
N ASP A 103 -0.71 -0.60 10.44
CA ASP A 103 -2.11 -0.99 10.46
C ASP A 103 -2.55 -1.56 9.09
N THR A 104 -2.03 -1.03 7.98
CA THR A 104 -2.27 -1.57 6.63
C THR A 104 -1.72 -2.99 6.51
N ILE A 105 -0.48 -3.22 6.94
CA ILE A 105 0.13 -4.55 7.01
C ILE A 105 -0.75 -5.51 7.82
N LYS A 106 -1.18 -5.08 8.99
CA LYS A 106 -2.02 -5.89 9.87
C LYS A 106 -3.37 -6.22 9.26
N VAL A 107 -4.02 -5.26 8.61
CA VAL A 107 -5.30 -5.50 7.92
C VAL A 107 -5.12 -6.48 6.77
N GLU A 108 -4.13 -6.28 5.90
CA GLU A 108 -3.94 -7.11 4.72
C GLU A 108 -3.45 -8.53 5.09
N GLN A 109 -2.41 -8.65 5.91
CA GLN A 109 -1.83 -9.96 6.23
C GLN A 109 -2.61 -10.73 7.29
N SER A 110 -3.06 -10.07 8.37
CA SER A 110 -3.64 -10.78 9.53
C SER A 110 -5.15 -10.91 9.44
N ILE A 111 -5.86 -9.88 8.95
CA ILE A 111 -7.32 -9.87 8.90
C ILE A 111 -7.82 -10.45 7.58
N LEU A 112 -7.32 -9.92 6.45
CA LEU A 112 -7.69 -10.39 5.12
C LEU A 112 -6.95 -11.68 4.72
N LYS A 113 -5.85 -12.00 5.42
CA LYS A 113 -4.98 -13.17 5.17
C LYS A 113 -4.43 -13.19 3.74
N GLU A 114 -4.16 -12.02 3.19
CA GLU A 114 -3.54 -11.89 1.88
C GLU A 114 -2.06 -12.31 1.95
N ASN A 115 -1.62 -13.04 0.94
CA ASN A 115 -0.21 -13.44 0.82
C ASN A 115 0.60 -12.33 0.16
N VAL A 116 0.83 -11.24 0.89
CA VAL A 116 1.55 -10.05 0.42
C VAL A 116 2.76 -9.76 1.29
N GLY A 117 3.77 -9.09 0.72
CA GLY A 117 4.94 -8.59 1.45
C GLY A 117 4.62 -7.38 2.32
N LEU A 118 5.68 -6.65 2.75
CA LEU A 118 5.58 -5.43 3.57
C LEU A 118 5.86 -4.16 2.75
N GLN A 119 6.46 -4.28 1.57
CA GLN A 119 7.04 -3.16 0.83
C GLN A 119 5.98 -2.17 0.33
N ASP A 120 4.88 -2.65 -0.22
CA ASP A 120 3.85 -1.79 -0.81
C ASP A 120 3.17 -0.95 0.27
N GLN A 121 2.81 -1.58 1.40
CA GLN A 121 2.17 -0.93 2.54
C GLN A 121 3.05 0.18 3.13
N ILE A 122 4.35 -0.08 3.25
CA ILE A 122 5.32 0.90 3.74
C ILE A 122 5.45 2.04 2.72
N GLN A 123 5.67 1.71 1.46
CA GLN A 123 5.95 2.70 0.42
C GLN A 123 4.78 3.64 0.16
N VAL A 124 3.54 3.14 0.06
CA VAL A 124 2.36 3.98 -0.18
C VAL A 124 2.07 4.94 0.97
N CYS A 125 2.44 4.57 2.21
CA CYS A 125 2.27 5.42 3.38
C CYS A 125 3.37 6.47 3.53
N LEU A 126 4.63 6.11 3.29
CA LEU A 126 5.75 7.02 3.45
C LEU A 126 5.85 8.01 2.28
N GLY A 127 5.66 7.52 1.06
CA GLY A 127 5.84 8.30 -0.16
C GLY A 127 7.34 8.53 -0.46
N GLY A 128 7.64 9.26 -1.52
CA GLY A 128 9.00 9.63 -1.90
C GLY A 128 9.86 8.46 -2.38
N PHE A 129 11.17 8.60 -2.28
CA PHE A 129 12.17 7.59 -2.64
C PHE A 129 12.77 7.00 -1.37
N ASN A 130 12.66 5.69 -1.19
CA ASN A 130 13.02 5.02 0.06
C ASN A 130 13.93 3.81 -0.15
N LEU A 131 14.86 3.67 0.79
CA LEU A 131 15.62 2.45 1.03
C LEU A 131 15.07 1.80 2.30
N THR A 132 14.34 0.70 2.16
CA THR A 132 13.74 -0.03 3.27
C THR A 132 14.47 -1.34 3.52
N THR A 133 14.95 -1.53 4.73
CA THR A 133 15.48 -2.80 5.23
C THR A 133 14.37 -3.51 5.99
N ILE A 134 14.06 -4.73 5.58
CA ILE A 134 13.09 -5.60 6.26
C ILE A 134 13.89 -6.68 6.99
N PHE A 135 13.65 -6.86 8.27
CA PHE A 135 14.32 -7.81 9.13
C PHE A 135 13.57 -9.14 9.21
N GLU A 136 14.23 -10.19 9.71
CA GLU A 136 13.65 -11.53 9.82
C GLU A 136 12.43 -11.59 10.74
N ASP A 137 12.37 -10.72 11.75
CA ASP A 137 11.24 -10.58 12.66
C ASP A 137 10.06 -9.77 12.09
N ALA A 138 10.11 -9.47 10.80
CA ALA A 138 9.15 -8.63 10.07
C ALA A 138 9.10 -7.16 10.56
N THR A 139 10.06 -6.70 11.34
CA THR A 139 10.27 -5.28 11.56
C THR A 139 10.97 -4.65 10.35
N TYR A 140 10.91 -3.33 10.24
CA TYR A 140 11.57 -2.63 9.14
C TYR A 140 12.16 -1.30 9.61
N SER A 141 13.17 -0.86 8.87
CA SER A 141 13.75 0.48 8.98
C SER A 141 13.77 1.11 7.59
N THR A 142 13.43 2.38 7.50
CA THR A 142 13.39 3.09 6.22
C THR A 142 14.25 4.34 6.27
N LEU A 143 15.11 4.45 5.29
CA LEU A 143 15.91 5.62 4.99
C LEU A 143 15.32 6.30 3.76
N SER A 144 14.78 7.52 3.92
CA SER A 144 14.19 8.29 2.82
C SER A 144 15.21 9.24 2.22
N LEU A 145 15.32 9.19 0.90
CA LEU A 145 16.11 10.14 0.15
C LEU A 145 15.33 11.45 -0.02
N ASN A 146 16.00 12.56 0.21
CA ASN A 146 15.36 13.87 0.07
C ASN A 146 14.91 14.09 -1.38
N ASN A 147 13.63 14.46 -1.56
CA ASN A 147 13.03 14.71 -2.87
C ASN A 147 13.70 15.87 -3.65
N THR A 148 14.51 16.69 -2.98
CA THR A 148 15.27 17.77 -3.63
C THR A 148 16.67 17.35 -4.08
N SER A 149 17.06 16.07 -3.87
CA SER A 149 18.35 15.59 -4.34
C SER A 149 18.39 15.61 -5.88
N LYS A 150 19.58 15.89 -6.43
CA LYS A 150 19.78 15.86 -7.89
C LYS A 150 19.43 14.48 -8.46
N PHE A 151 19.78 13.42 -7.74
CA PHE A 151 19.53 12.05 -8.15
C PHE A 151 18.01 11.76 -8.30
N VAL A 152 17.19 12.19 -7.31
CA VAL A 152 15.74 12.01 -7.38
C VAL A 152 15.16 12.80 -8.56
N ASN A 153 15.60 14.03 -8.77
CA ASN A 153 15.17 14.85 -9.89
C ASN A 153 15.55 14.25 -11.25
N ASP A 154 16.77 13.69 -11.37
CA ASP A 154 17.24 13.05 -12.61
C ASP A 154 16.42 11.78 -12.90
N ILE A 155 16.05 10.99 -11.89
CA ILE A 155 15.16 9.84 -12.04
C ILE A 155 13.76 10.31 -12.47
N ASP A 156 13.17 11.27 -11.79
CA ASP A 156 11.82 11.77 -12.09
C ASP A 156 11.70 12.24 -13.54
N GLN A 157 12.71 12.93 -14.05
CA GLN A 157 12.77 13.39 -15.44
C GLN A 157 13.05 12.28 -16.47
N SER A 158 13.59 11.14 -16.02
CA SER A 158 14.01 10.06 -16.92
C SER A 158 13.02 8.91 -16.99
N LEU A 159 12.08 8.81 -16.04
CA LEU A 159 11.14 7.71 -15.98
C LEU A 159 9.84 8.02 -16.73
N VAL A 160 9.34 7.02 -17.43
CA VAL A 160 8.03 7.03 -18.10
C VAL A 160 7.24 5.83 -17.64
N LEU A 161 6.04 6.07 -17.13
CA LEU A 161 5.11 5.00 -16.78
C LEU A 161 4.31 4.58 -18.00
N VAL A 162 4.43 3.31 -18.41
CA VAL A 162 3.68 2.74 -19.53
C VAL A 162 2.77 1.63 -19.01
N TYR A 163 1.45 1.80 -19.19
CA TYR A 163 0.49 0.77 -18.83
C TYR A 163 0.48 -0.34 -19.89
N SER A 164 0.76 -1.57 -19.47
CA SER A 164 0.84 -2.74 -20.37
C SER A 164 -0.52 -3.28 -20.83
N GLY A 165 -1.62 -2.82 -20.24
CA GLY A 165 -2.96 -3.39 -20.45
C GLY A 165 -3.21 -4.71 -19.71
N ILE A 166 -2.24 -5.21 -18.96
CA ILE A 166 -2.34 -6.50 -18.26
C ILE A 166 -2.64 -6.22 -16.79
N THR A 167 -3.74 -6.77 -16.29
CA THR A 167 -4.06 -6.80 -14.86
C THR A 167 -3.65 -8.15 -14.27
N ARG A 168 -3.11 -8.14 -13.05
CA ARG A 168 -2.66 -9.36 -12.35
C ARG A 168 -3.21 -9.40 -10.93
N ILE A 169 -3.54 -10.60 -10.48
CA ILE A 169 -3.82 -10.86 -9.07
C ILE A 169 -2.52 -11.36 -8.43
N SER A 170 -2.04 -10.67 -7.39
CA SER A 170 -0.74 -10.97 -6.76
C SER A 170 -0.68 -12.41 -6.22
N SER A 171 -1.79 -12.93 -5.69
CA SER A 171 -1.91 -14.32 -5.22
C SER A 171 -1.63 -15.34 -6.30
N ASP A 172 -2.13 -15.13 -7.52
CA ASP A 172 -2.00 -16.07 -8.62
C ASP A 172 -0.55 -16.22 -9.07
N ILE A 173 0.21 -15.13 -9.02
CA ILE A 173 1.65 -15.12 -9.34
C ILE A 173 2.44 -15.89 -8.27
N HIS A 174 2.09 -15.72 -7.00
CA HIS A 174 2.75 -16.46 -5.92
C HIS A 174 2.48 -17.98 -6.01
N GLU A 175 1.29 -18.38 -6.43
CA GLU A 175 0.98 -19.80 -6.65
C GLU A 175 1.69 -20.38 -7.87
N LEU A 176 1.71 -19.68 -8.99
CA LEU A 176 2.44 -20.10 -10.19
C LEU A 176 3.96 -20.22 -9.92
N HIS A 177 4.55 -19.28 -9.19
CA HIS A 177 5.96 -19.38 -8.81
C HIS A 177 6.27 -20.53 -7.85
N LYS A 178 5.31 -20.99 -7.05
CA LYS A 178 5.48 -22.19 -6.21
C LYS A 178 5.47 -23.48 -7.00
N MET A 179 4.80 -23.52 -8.14
CA MET A 179 4.61 -24.74 -8.94
C MET A 179 5.70 -24.96 -10.00
N GLU A 180 6.33 -23.90 -10.51
CA GLU A 180 7.22 -24.00 -11.69
C GLU A 180 8.70 -23.76 -11.41
N VAL A 181 9.07 -23.23 -10.23
CA VAL A 181 10.46 -22.81 -9.93
C VAL A 181 11.02 -23.63 -8.79
N THR A 182 12.15 -24.33 -9.04
CA THR A 182 12.86 -25.03 -7.96
C THR A 182 13.38 -24.03 -6.91
N GLU A 183 13.44 -24.48 -5.65
CA GLU A 183 13.98 -23.68 -4.53
C GLU A 183 15.36 -23.10 -4.84
N GLU A 184 16.19 -23.84 -5.56
CA GLU A 184 17.54 -23.40 -5.95
C GLU A 184 17.51 -22.20 -6.90
N ILE A 185 16.67 -22.20 -7.93
CA ILE A 185 16.50 -21.09 -8.88
C ILE A 185 15.94 -19.87 -8.17
N LYS A 186 14.96 -20.08 -7.28
CA LYS A 186 14.38 -19.02 -6.47
C LYS A 186 15.45 -18.36 -5.60
N ASN A 187 16.21 -19.14 -4.83
CA ASN A 187 17.24 -18.63 -3.95
C ASN A 187 18.35 -17.90 -4.72
N LYS A 188 18.75 -18.42 -5.86
CA LYS A 188 19.73 -17.76 -6.73
C LYS A 188 19.22 -16.41 -7.24
N SER A 189 17.96 -16.31 -7.63
CA SER A 189 17.33 -15.07 -8.09
C SER A 189 17.20 -14.05 -6.96
N LEU A 190 16.75 -14.48 -5.77
CA LEU A 190 16.64 -13.62 -4.59
C LEU A 190 18.00 -13.08 -4.15
N ASN A 191 19.05 -13.94 -4.14
CA ASN A 191 20.39 -13.51 -3.82
C ASN A 191 20.93 -12.48 -4.82
N LYS A 192 20.64 -12.65 -6.12
CA LYS A 192 21.02 -11.67 -7.14
C LYS A 192 20.30 -10.33 -6.97
N ILE A 193 19.00 -10.36 -6.68
CA ILE A 193 18.20 -9.14 -6.39
C ILE A 193 18.77 -8.44 -5.15
N ASN A 194 19.05 -9.19 -4.09
CA ASN A 194 19.64 -8.64 -2.87
C ASN A 194 21.02 -8.01 -3.10
N LEU A 195 21.88 -8.68 -3.87
CA LEU A 195 23.18 -8.14 -4.23
C LEU A 195 23.06 -6.79 -4.97
N ILE A 196 22.18 -6.72 -5.98
CA ILE A 196 21.95 -5.49 -6.75
C ILE A 196 21.40 -4.39 -5.83
N ALA A 197 20.43 -4.71 -4.97
CA ALA A 197 19.88 -3.76 -4.03
C ALA A 197 20.93 -3.21 -3.05
N ASN A 198 21.83 -4.07 -2.54
CA ASN A 198 22.90 -3.66 -1.64
C ASN A 198 23.92 -2.77 -2.36
N GLN A 199 24.36 -3.15 -3.55
CA GLN A 199 25.28 -2.32 -4.34
C GLN A 199 24.72 -0.94 -4.65
N PHE A 200 23.46 -0.88 -5.00
CA PHE A 200 22.79 0.39 -5.26
C PHE A 200 22.59 1.21 -3.97
N SER A 201 22.30 0.55 -2.86
CA SER A 201 22.19 1.21 -1.54
C SER A 201 23.52 1.83 -1.12
N GLU A 202 24.64 1.10 -1.28
CA GLU A 202 25.98 1.62 -0.99
C GLU A 202 26.34 2.80 -1.88
N TYR A 203 25.98 2.74 -3.17
CA TYR A 203 26.16 3.85 -4.09
C TYR A 203 25.40 5.10 -3.63
N LEU A 204 24.12 4.95 -3.28
CA LEU A 204 23.29 6.05 -2.80
C LEU A 204 23.86 6.67 -1.51
N ILE A 205 24.18 5.85 -0.52
CA ILE A 205 24.73 6.33 0.76
C ILE A 205 26.06 7.08 0.55
N LYS A 206 26.87 6.65 -0.39
CA LYS A 206 28.18 7.27 -0.66
C LYS A 206 28.09 8.59 -1.43
N HIS A 207 27.13 8.71 -2.32
CA HIS A 207 27.04 9.83 -3.28
C HIS A 207 25.92 10.83 -2.98
N GLU A 208 24.93 10.45 -2.15
CA GLU A 208 23.79 11.28 -1.77
C GLU A 208 23.81 11.54 -0.26
N ALA A 209 24.15 12.77 0.14
CA ALA A 209 24.37 13.12 1.55
C ALA A 209 23.11 13.48 2.36
N ASN A 210 21.92 13.50 1.73
CA ASN A 210 20.69 14.02 2.34
C ASN A 210 19.65 12.90 2.51
N PHE A 211 19.75 12.17 3.62
CA PHE A 211 18.75 11.17 4.01
C PHE A 211 17.98 11.61 5.26
N ASP A 212 16.67 11.41 5.22
CA ASP A 212 15.82 11.47 6.41
C ASP A 212 15.60 10.05 6.95
N ILE A 213 15.83 9.83 8.24
CA ILE A 213 15.65 8.53 8.88
C ILE A 213 14.23 8.48 9.46
N PHE A 214 13.43 7.53 8.97
CA PHE A 214 12.13 7.17 9.54
C PHE A 214 12.25 5.84 10.28
N THR A 215 12.04 5.88 11.58
CA THR A 215 11.97 4.71 12.47
C THR A 215 10.56 4.50 13.00
#